data_8608dbb59fd1a796813b7409ec50f0d8
#
_entry.id   8608dbb59fd1a796813b7409ec50f0d8
#
_cell.length_a   1.000
_cell.length_b   1.000
_cell.length_c   1.000
_cell.angle_alpha   90.00
_cell.angle_beta   90.00
_cell.angle_gamma   90.00
#
_symmetry.space_group_name_H-M   'P 1'
#
loop_
_entity.id
_entity.type
_entity.pdbx_description
1 polymer ?
#
loop_
_entity_poly.entity_id
_entity_poly.type
_entity_poly.pdbx_seq_one_letter_code
_entity_poly.pdbx_strand_id
1 'polypeptide(L)'
;MSDHITTHKKQSGGAGQYARIVVDVKPLPRGEFFKFENKIVGGVIPKTYIPSVEKGCKECMQKGPLGFPVTDIQVTLKDGKTHDVDSNSNSFHIAGIKALRETLENCKPVLLEPYHKVKFLVPSKVINNIYTLVTSKRGMIKDTQQKEGWSGYEVLEAEMPGCELFDLIIDIKSLTEGLGSFEHEFERMQTVQNKELSNSLISKFSSKENKE
;
A
#
# COMPACT_ATOMS: atom_id res chain seq x y z
N MET A 1 7.12 12.41 -9.78
CA MET A 1 8.40 12.54 -10.52
C MET A 1 8.06 12.61 -11.99
N SER A 2 8.64 13.53 -12.74
CA SER A 2 8.36 13.78 -14.16
C SER A 2 9.59 13.47 -15.01
N ASP A 3 9.34 13.02 -16.24
CA ASP A 3 10.34 12.78 -17.29
C ASP A 3 11.51 11.86 -16.86
N HIS A 4 11.18 10.81 -16.08
CA HIS A 4 12.19 9.82 -15.72
C HIS A 4 12.55 8.95 -16.93
N ILE A 5 13.83 8.94 -17.27
CA ILE A 5 14.36 8.21 -18.41
C ILE A 5 15.05 6.95 -17.93
N THR A 6 14.57 5.80 -18.40
CA THR A 6 15.23 4.50 -18.14
C THR A 6 15.59 3.82 -19.44
N THR A 7 16.79 3.23 -19.47
CA THR A 7 17.27 2.42 -20.59
C THR A 7 17.61 1.02 -20.11
N HIS A 8 16.98 0.03 -20.72
CA HIS A 8 17.39 -1.37 -20.62
C HIS A 8 18.24 -1.72 -21.84
N LYS A 9 19.49 -2.11 -21.63
CA LYS A 9 20.40 -2.57 -22.68
C LYS A 9 21.19 -3.78 -22.19
N LYS A 10 21.17 -4.87 -22.96
CA LYS A 10 21.96 -6.08 -22.72
C LYS A 10 22.50 -6.57 -24.05
N GLN A 11 23.82 -6.74 -24.14
CA GLN A 11 24.53 -7.12 -25.38
C GLN A 11 25.35 -8.42 -25.24
N SER A 12 25.32 -9.07 -24.06
CA SER A 12 26.09 -10.28 -23.78
C SER A 12 25.17 -11.45 -23.43
N GLY A 13 25.52 -12.66 -23.87
CA GLY A 13 24.83 -13.89 -23.50
C GLY A 13 23.55 -14.19 -24.28
N GLY A 14 23.52 -13.97 -25.60
CA GLY A 14 22.40 -14.31 -26.49
C GLY A 14 21.91 -13.12 -27.32
N ALA A 15 20.64 -13.13 -27.74
CA ALA A 15 20.04 -12.03 -28.50
C ALA A 15 20.11 -10.72 -27.73
N GLY A 16 20.48 -9.63 -28.39
CA GLY A 16 20.52 -8.30 -27.81
C GLY A 16 19.17 -7.87 -27.25
N GLN A 17 19.18 -7.03 -26.22
CA GLN A 17 17.98 -6.46 -25.64
C GLN A 17 18.14 -4.94 -25.54
N TYR A 18 17.16 -4.22 -26.04
CA TYR A 18 17.13 -2.76 -25.94
C TYR A 18 15.70 -2.25 -25.75
N ALA A 19 15.53 -1.38 -24.77
CA ALA A 19 14.32 -0.58 -24.62
C ALA A 19 14.68 0.71 -23.86
N ARG A 20 14.27 1.85 -24.37
CA ARG A 20 14.32 3.13 -23.67
C ARG A 20 12.89 3.64 -23.50
N ILE A 21 12.55 4.06 -22.30
CA ILE A 21 11.24 4.64 -21.99
C ILE A 21 11.40 5.90 -21.16
N VAL A 22 10.43 6.80 -21.28
CA VAL A 22 10.28 8.01 -20.47
C VAL A 22 8.93 7.93 -19.77
N VAL A 23 8.95 7.99 -18.45
CA VAL A 23 7.73 7.88 -17.64
C VAL A 23 7.57 9.02 -16.65
N ASP A 24 6.31 9.39 -16.40
CA ASP A 24 5.93 10.19 -15.26
C ASP A 24 5.24 9.28 -14.24
N VAL A 25 5.55 9.47 -12.95
CA VAL A 25 4.84 8.80 -11.85
C VAL A 25 4.29 9.85 -10.90
N LYS A 26 3.00 9.77 -10.62
CA LYS A 26 2.30 10.66 -9.68
C LYS A 26 1.42 9.85 -8.73
N PRO A 27 1.16 10.36 -7.51
CA PRO A 27 0.21 9.74 -6.60
C PRO A 27 -1.21 9.88 -7.13
N LEU A 28 -2.06 8.91 -6.79
CA LEU A 28 -3.51 8.94 -6.96
C LEU A 28 -4.19 9.15 -5.60
N PRO A 29 -5.48 9.53 -5.58
CA PRO A 29 -6.32 9.44 -4.40
C PRO A 29 -6.32 8.03 -3.81
N ARG A 30 -6.54 7.93 -2.49
CA ARG A 30 -6.57 6.64 -1.80
C ARG A 30 -7.69 5.74 -2.34
N GLY A 31 -7.33 4.48 -2.64
CA GLY A 31 -8.25 3.46 -3.15
C GLY A 31 -8.38 3.43 -4.67
N GLU A 32 -7.66 4.26 -5.41
CA GLU A 32 -7.61 4.18 -6.88
C GLU A 32 -6.59 3.17 -7.42
N PHE A 33 -5.81 2.56 -6.55
CA PHE A 33 -4.87 1.48 -6.82
C PHE A 33 -3.81 1.81 -7.86
N PHE A 34 -4.07 1.54 -9.14
CA PHE A 34 -3.12 1.70 -10.22
C PHE A 34 -3.78 2.20 -11.50
N LYS A 35 -3.18 3.23 -12.10
CA LYS A 35 -3.57 3.73 -13.42
C LYS A 35 -2.37 3.79 -14.35
N PHE A 36 -2.51 3.23 -15.55
CA PHE A 36 -1.53 3.35 -16.60
C PHE A 36 -2.08 4.25 -17.71
N GLU A 37 -1.32 5.24 -18.12
CA GLU A 37 -1.68 6.16 -19.18
C GLU A 37 -0.62 6.12 -20.29
N ASN A 38 -1.06 5.92 -21.53
CA ASN A 38 -0.19 5.95 -22.69
C ASN A 38 -0.32 7.30 -23.42
N LYS A 39 0.78 8.04 -23.49
CA LYS A 39 0.92 9.32 -24.24
C LYS A 39 1.93 9.25 -25.37
N ILE A 40 2.27 8.05 -25.85
CA ILE A 40 3.18 7.88 -26.98
C ILE A 40 2.57 8.51 -28.23
N VAL A 41 3.35 9.36 -28.88
CA VAL A 41 3.02 10.02 -30.16
C VAL A 41 4.04 9.57 -31.22
N GLY A 42 3.61 9.53 -32.50
CA GLY A 42 4.51 9.25 -33.63
C GLY A 42 5.01 7.80 -33.73
N GLY A 43 4.50 6.87 -32.91
CA GLY A 43 4.85 5.44 -33.03
C GLY A 43 6.28 5.10 -32.59
N VAL A 44 6.93 5.95 -31.80
CA VAL A 44 8.30 5.75 -31.29
C VAL A 44 8.47 4.47 -30.48
N ILE A 45 7.37 3.98 -29.91
CA ILE A 45 7.25 2.62 -29.35
C ILE A 45 6.10 1.93 -30.08
N PRO A 46 6.31 0.75 -30.69
CA PRO A 46 5.25 -0.05 -31.29
C PRO A 46 4.14 -0.35 -30.27
N LYS A 47 2.88 -0.25 -30.70
CA LYS A 47 1.72 -0.48 -29.84
C LYS A 47 1.74 -1.83 -29.14
N THR A 48 2.38 -2.83 -29.76
CA THR A 48 2.54 -4.20 -29.22
C THR A 48 3.42 -4.26 -27.97
N TYR A 49 4.31 -3.30 -27.74
CA TYR A 49 5.22 -3.28 -26.58
C TYR A 49 4.66 -2.48 -25.40
N ILE A 50 3.68 -1.61 -25.61
CA ILE A 50 3.08 -0.79 -24.54
C ILE A 50 2.46 -1.62 -23.41
N PRO A 51 1.69 -2.72 -23.70
CA PRO A 51 1.19 -3.60 -22.65
C PRO A 51 2.30 -4.27 -21.82
N SER A 52 3.47 -4.49 -22.44
CA SER A 52 4.63 -5.08 -21.74
C SER A 52 5.21 -4.12 -20.71
N VAL A 53 5.27 -2.82 -21.01
CA VAL A 53 5.68 -1.80 -20.05
C VAL A 53 4.71 -1.75 -18.86
N GLU A 54 3.40 -1.73 -19.12
CA GLU A 54 2.37 -1.75 -18.07
C GLU A 54 2.49 -2.99 -17.19
N LYS A 55 2.68 -4.17 -17.79
CA LYS A 55 2.88 -5.43 -17.06
C LYS A 55 4.12 -5.35 -16.16
N GLY A 56 5.23 -4.81 -16.67
CA GLY A 56 6.45 -4.62 -15.88
C GLY A 56 6.24 -3.67 -14.69
N CYS A 57 5.50 -2.59 -14.88
CA CYS A 57 5.13 -1.69 -13.77
C CYS A 57 4.28 -2.43 -12.71
N LYS A 58 3.26 -3.19 -13.11
CA LYS A 58 2.41 -3.97 -12.19
C LYS A 58 3.21 -5.00 -11.40
N GLU A 59 4.19 -5.66 -12.03
CA GLU A 59 5.09 -6.59 -11.34
C GLU A 59 5.96 -5.88 -10.31
N CYS A 60 6.56 -4.74 -10.67
CA CYS A 60 7.35 -3.93 -9.73
C CYS A 60 6.54 -3.47 -8.52
N MET A 61 5.25 -3.20 -8.69
CA MET A 61 4.36 -2.79 -7.60
C MET A 61 4.12 -3.88 -6.55
N GLN A 62 4.31 -5.14 -6.88
CA GLN A 62 4.15 -6.24 -5.92
C GLN A 62 5.16 -6.16 -4.79
N LYS A 63 6.35 -5.60 -5.05
CA LYS A 63 7.38 -5.39 -4.05
C LYS A 63 8.10 -4.05 -4.31
N GLY A 64 7.63 -3.01 -3.64
CA GLY A 64 8.20 -1.67 -3.70
C GLY A 64 9.49 -1.51 -2.88
N PRO A 65 10.05 -0.29 -2.82
CA PRO A 65 11.34 -0.01 -2.16
C PRO A 65 11.34 -0.31 -0.65
N LEU A 66 10.17 -0.27 0.00
CA LEU A 66 10.03 -0.59 1.42
C LEU A 66 9.75 -2.08 1.69
N GLY A 67 9.74 -2.93 0.63
CA GLY A 67 9.43 -4.35 0.72
C GLY A 67 7.93 -4.67 0.59
N PHE A 68 7.05 -3.71 0.79
CA PHE A 68 5.60 -3.86 0.71
C PHE A 68 5.05 -3.58 -0.70
N PRO A 69 3.86 -4.11 -1.04
CA PRO A 69 3.18 -3.74 -2.27
C PRO A 69 2.93 -2.23 -2.36
N VAL A 70 3.06 -1.68 -3.56
CA VAL A 70 2.80 -0.26 -3.86
C VAL A 70 1.38 -0.10 -4.36
N THR A 71 0.71 0.96 -3.94
CA THR A 71 -0.65 1.30 -4.37
C THR A 71 -0.81 2.80 -4.59
N ASP A 72 -1.92 3.18 -5.21
CA ASP A 72 -2.35 4.57 -5.42
C ASP A 72 -1.35 5.39 -6.22
N ILE A 73 -0.90 4.83 -7.36
CA ILE A 73 0.00 5.51 -8.28
C ILE A 73 -0.53 5.47 -9.72
N GLN A 74 -0.27 6.56 -10.45
CA GLN A 74 -0.42 6.62 -11.90
C GLN A 74 0.95 6.64 -12.55
N VAL A 75 1.14 5.76 -13.54
CA VAL A 75 2.30 5.76 -14.43
C VAL A 75 1.85 6.24 -15.81
N THR A 76 2.48 7.29 -16.32
CA THR A 76 2.23 7.81 -17.66
C THR A 76 3.45 7.54 -18.53
N LEU A 77 3.31 6.73 -19.58
CA LEU A 77 4.33 6.48 -20.59
C LEU A 77 4.29 7.59 -21.64
N LYS A 78 5.34 8.43 -21.68
CA LYS A 78 5.36 9.67 -22.50
C LYS A 78 6.13 9.53 -23.80
N ASP A 79 7.26 8.85 -23.74
CA ASP A 79 8.19 8.74 -24.86
C ASP A 79 9.03 7.47 -24.74
N GLY A 80 9.80 7.15 -25.78
CA GLY A 80 10.73 6.05 -25.75
C GLY A 80 11.50 5.88 -27.05
N LYS A 81 12.35 4.84 -27.09
CA LYS A 81 13.12 4.48 -28.27
C LYS A 81 13.23 2.98 -28.40
N THR A 82 13.05 2.49 -29.62
CA THR A 82 13.27 1.10 -30.01
C THR A 82 14.59 0.96 -30.79
N HIS A 83 15.07 -0.26 -30.88
CA HIS A 83 16.14 -0.67 -31.77
C HIS A 83 15.59 -1.78 -32.68
N ASP A 84 15.80 -1.69 -33.97
CA ASP A 84 15.15 -2.53 -34.99
C ASP A 84 15.35 -4.04 -34.78
N VAL A 85 16.50 -4.45 -34.24
CA VAL A 85 16.87 -5.85 -34.03
C VAL A 85 16.73 -6.29 -32.55
N ASP A 86 17.08 -5.41 -31.60
CA ASP A 86 17.25 -5.77 -30.18
C ASP A 86 16.01 -5.44 -29.31
N SER A 87 14.98 -4.83 -29.89
CA SER A 87 13.76 -4.52 -29.15
C SER A 87 12.71 -5.60 -29.28
N ASN A 88 12.17 -6.01 -28.13
CA ASN A 88 11.07 -6.99 -28.03
C ASN A 88 10.23 -6.72 -26.78
N SER A 89 9.13 -7.42 -26.65
CA SER A 89 8.19 -7.28 -25.50
C SER A 89 8.88 -7.48 -24.15
N ASN A 90 9.83 -8.42 -24.06
CA ASN A 90 10.56 -8.67 -22.81
C ASN A 90 11.49 -7.52 -22.44
N SER A 91 12.16 -6.90 -23.42
CA SER A 91 13.01 -5.71 -23.18
C SER A 91 12.20 -4.54 -22.62
N PHE A 92 10.99 -4.31 -23.15
CA PHE A 92 10.07 -3.27 -22.64
C PHE A 92 9.44 -3.63 -21.29
N HIS A 93 9.17 -4.90 -21.03
CA HIS A 93 8.74 -5.37 -19.71
C HIS A 93 9.80 -5.07 -18.64
N ILE A 94 11.05 -5.43 -18.88
CA ILE A 94 12.16 -5.16 -17.97
C ILE A 94 12.39 -3.65 -17.81
N ALA A 95 12.26 -2.87 -18.89
CA ALA A 95 12.36 -1.41 -18.82
C ALA A 95 11.25 -0.82 -17.91
N GLY A 96 10.03 -1.34 -17.98
CA GLY A 96 8.91 -0.95 -17.09
C GLY A 96 9.22 -1.21 -15.61
N ILE A 97 9.74 -2.42 -15.28
CA ILE A 97 10.16 -2.76 -13.91
C ILE A 97 11.23 -1.77 -13.42
N LYS A 98 12.28 -1.56 -14.22
CA LYS A 98 13.39 -0.65 -13.86
C LYS A 98 12.93 0.78 -13.67
N ALA A 99 12.15 1.31 -14.61
CA ALA A 99 11.68 2.69 -14.58
C ALA A 99 10.87 2.98 -13.33
N LEU A 100 9.93 2.08 -12.99
CA LEU A 100 9.12 2.27 -11.81
C LEU A 100 9.94 2.12 -10.52
N ARG A 101 10.85 1.15 -10.44
CA ARG A 101 11.74 0.97 -9.29
C ARG A 101 12.59 2.21 -9.02
N GLU A 102 13.34 2.69 -10.03
CA GLU A 102 14.20 3.87 -9.95
C GLU A 102 13.39 5.12 -9.56
N THR A 103 12.18 5.25 -10.09
CA THR A 103 11.31 6.38 -9.76
C THR A 103 10.82 6.30 -8.31
N LEU A 104 10.38 5.13 -7.84
CA LEU A 104 9.87 4.96 -6.49
C LEU A 104 10.93 5.18 -5.41
N GLU A 105 12.19 4.78 -5.65
CA GLU A 105 13.30 5.04 -4.73
C GLU A 105 13.50 6.55 -4.49
N ASN A 106 13.28 7.37 -5.51
CA ASN A 106 13.41 8.83 -5.45
C ASN A 106 12.14 9.55 -4.93
N CYS A 107 10.99 8.88 -4.88
CA CYS A 107 9.69 9.48 -4.53
C CYS A 107 9.36 9.51 -3.03
N LYS A 108 10.26 9.10 -2.14
CA LYS A 108 10.03 9.04 -0.68
C LYS A 108 8.72 8.31 -0.33
N PRO A 109 8.62 7.01 -0.60
CA PRO A 109 7.42 6.23 -0.31
C PRO A 109 7.10 6.24 1.18
N VAL A 110 5.81 6.18 1.51
CA VAL A 110 5.30 6.12 2.89
C VAL A 110 4.62 4.78 3.13
N LEU A 111 4.79 4.23 4.34
CA LEU A 111 4.10 3.00 4.73
C LEU A 111 2.64 3.31 5.03
N LEU A 112 1.75 2.46 4.53
CA LEU A 112 0.32 2.47 4.84
C LEU A 112 -0.02 1.30 5.75
N GLU A 113 -0.98 1.52 6.64
CA GLU A 113 -1.58 0.47 7.46
C GLU A 113 -3.11 0.49 7.31
N PRO A 114 -3.79 -0.68 7.37
CA PRO A 114 -5.24 -0.73 7.32
C PRO A 114 -5.82 -0.17 8.60
N TYR A 115 -6.80 0.74 8.49
CA TYR A 115 -7.64 1.20 9.58
C TYR A 115 -9.00 0.55 9.47
N HIS A 116 -9.52 0.16 10.63
CA HIS A 116 -10.81 -0.47 10.78
C HIS A 116 -11.73 0.40 11.62
N LYS A 117 -12.99 0.46 11.23
CA LYS A 117 -14.07 0.93 12.08
C LYS A 117 -14.42 -0.20 13.05
N VAL A 118 -14.38 0.11 14.34
CA VAL A 118 -14.57 -0.86 15.41
C VAL A 118 -15.74 -0.41 16.29
N LYS A 119 -16.69 -1.32 16.54
CA LYS A 119 -17.81 -1.11 17.44
C LYS A 119 -17.67 -2.02 18.63
N PHE A 120 -17.58 -1.43 19.81
CA PHE A 120 -17.53 -2.14 21.07
C PHE A 120 -18.92 -2.16 21.70
N LEU A 121 -19.33 -3.31 22.23
CA LEU A 121 -20.50 -3.44 23.08
C LEU A 121 -20.03 -3.84 24.47
N VAL A 122 -20.16 -2.95 25.44
CA VAL A 122 -19.58 -3.10 26.78
C VAL A 122 -20.50 -2.59 27.88
N PRO A 123 -20.39 -3.11 29.11
CA PRO A 123 -21.10 -2.54 30.26
C PRO A 123 -20.69 -1.09 30.55
N SER A 124 -21.65 -0.20 30.82
CA SER A 124 -21.40 1.23 31.09
C SER A 124 -20.41 1.45 32.26
N LYS A 125 -20.40 0.56 33.24
CA LYS A 125 -19.51 0.65 34.42
C LYS A 125 -18.02 0.63 34.06
N VAL A 126 -17.63 0.08 32.91
CA VAL A 126 -16.23 -0.08 32.48
C VAL A 126 -15.87 0.76 31.26
N ILE A 127 -16.77 1.61 30.77
CA ILE A 127 -16.58 2.38 29.54
C ILE A 127 -15.28 3.21 29.56
N ASN A 128 -14.92 3.81 30.70
CA ASN A 128 -13.70 4.59 30.83
C ASN A 128 -12.41 3.75 30.64
N ASN A 129 -12.45 2.48 31.05
CA ASN A 129 -11.33 1.56 30.84
C ASN A 129 -11.21 1.22 29.35
N ILE A 130 -12.33 1.10 28.64
CA ILE A 130 -12.34 0.89 27.19
C ILE A 130 -11.83 2.12 26.43
N TYR A 131 -12.16 3.34 26.87
CA TYR A 131 -11.56 4.57 26.30
C TYR A 131 -10.03 4.57 26.42
N THR A 132 -9.53 4.20 27.59
CA THR A 132 -8.09 4.08 27.85
C THR A 132 -7.46 3.01 26.97
N LEU A 133 -8.09 1.84 26.86
CA LEU A 133 -7.64 0.74 26.00
C LEU A 133 -7.56 1.19 24.54
N VAL A 134 -8.62 1.76 23.99
CA VAL A 134 -8.67 2.22 22.57
C VAL A 134 -7.57 3.25 22.32
N THR A 135 -7.40 4.21 23.20
CA THR A 135 -6.38 5.25 23.06
C THR A 135 -4.96 4.69 23.14
N SER A 136 -4.70 3.75 24.06
CA SER A 136 -3.39 3.07 24.17
C SER A 136 -3.04 2.26 22.95
N LYS A 137 -4.04 1.74 22.22
CA LYS A 137 -3.91 0.99 20.97
C LYS A 137 -4.02 1.89 19.72
N ARG A 138 -3.65 3.16 19.85
CA ARG A 138 -3.65 4.13 18.74
C ARG A 138 -5.03 4.35 18.09
N GLY A 139 -6.09 3.96 18.78
CA GLY A 139 -7.46 4.15 18.32
C GLY A 139 -7.96 5.58 18.51
N MET A 140 -8.87 5.99 17.66
CA MET A 140 -9.57 7.28 17.71
C MET A 140 -11.05 7.04 17.99
N ILE A 141 -11.52 7.48 19.14
CA ILE A 141 -12.94 7.39 19.52
C ILE A 141 -13.73 8.36 18.64
N LYS A 142 -14.84 7.88 18.09
CA LYS A 142 -15.75 8.65 17.23
C LYS A 142 -17.04 9.02 17.95
N ASP A 143 -17.68 8.01 18.55
CA ASP A 143 -18.97 8.19 19.20
C ASP A 143 -19.14 7.19 20.33
N THR A 144 -20.02 7.52 21.26
CA THR A 144 -20.46 6.64 22.35
C THR A 144 -21.92 6.89 22.63
N GLN A 145 -22.71 5.84 22.65
CA GLN A 145 -24.15 5.90 22.90
C GLN A 145 -24.62 4.71 23.72
N GLN A 146 -25.71 4.91 24.50
CA GLN A 146 -26.35 3.80 25.18
C GLN A 146 -26.92 2.80 24.17
N LYS A 147 -26.77 1.51 24.45
CA LYS A 147 -27.35 0.46 23.62
C LYS A 147 -28.87 0.44 23.82
N GLU A 148 -29.60 0.74 22.75
CA GLU A 148 -31.06 0.68 22.75
C GLU A 148 -31.55 -0.71 23.18
N GLY A 149 -32.51 -0.74 24.11
CA GLY A 149 -33.08 -1.99 24.67
C GLY A 149 -32.17 -2.73 25.66
N TRP A 150 -30.94 -2.24 25.93
CA TRP A 150 -29.98 -2.89 26.83
C TRP A 150 -29.55 -1.93 27.94
N SER A 151 -30.33 -1.84 29.02
CA SER A 151 -29.98 -0.99 30.16
C SER A 151 -28.59 -1.35 30.71
N GLY A 152 -27.74 -0.36 30.93
CA GLY A 152 -26.39 -0.55 31.48
C GLY A 152 -25.34 -1.01 30.48
N TYR A 153 -25.62 -0.96 29.18
CA TYR A 153 -24.63 -1.21 28.09
C TYR A 153 -24.49 -0.01 27.17
N GLU A 154 -23.27 0.16 26.68
CA GLU A 154 -22.91 1.20 25.72
C GLU A 154 -22.30 0.60 24.47
N VAL A 155 -22.52 1.30 23.34
CA VAL A 155 -21.87 1.08 22.07
C VAL A 155 -20.86 2.20 21.89
N LEU A 156 -19.58 1.86 21.83
CA LEU A 156 -18.49 2.76 21.50
C LEU A 156 -18.05 2.51 20.06
N GLU A 157 -18.04 3.54 19.24
CA GLU A 157 -17.47 3.51 17.90
C GLU A 157 -16.08 4.15 17.88
N ALA A 158 -15.11 3.46 17.29
CA ALA A 158 -13.74 3.95 17.15
C ALA A 158 -13.14 3.54 15.81
N GLU A 159 -12.09 4.24 15.40
CA GLU A 159 -11.23 3.82 14.30
C GLU A 159 -9.89 3.34 14.87
N MET A 160 -9.43 2.16 14.46
CA MET A 160 -8.21 1.56 15.00
C MET A 160 -7.35 0.92 13.90
N PRO A 161 -6.01 0.93 14.05
CA PRO A 161 -5.13 0.18 13.15
C PRO A 161 -5.40 -1.32 13.23
N GLY A 162 -5.43 -2.00 12.10
CA GLY A 162 -5.72 -3.44 12.04
C GLY A 162 -4.76 -4.32 12.83
N CYS A 163 -3.50 -3.91 12.96
CA CYS A 163 -2.51 -4.65 13.76
C CYS A 163 -2.80 -4.66 15.27
N GLU A 164 -3.59 -3.70 15.77
CA GLU A 164 -3.98 -3.62 17.18
C GLU A 164 -5.22 -4.47 17.53
N LEU A 165 -5.85 -5.07 16.52
CA LEU A 165 -7.08 -5.86 16.72
C LEU A 165 -6.80 -7.32 17.12
N PHE A 166 -5.58 -7.85 16.93
CA PHE A 166 -5.28 -9.26 17.13
C PHE A 166 -5.60 -9.75 18.56
N ASP A 167 -5.11 -9.01 19.56
CA ASP A 167 -5.29 -9.37 20.98
C ASP A 167 -6.40 -8.59 21.66
N LEU A 168 -7.12 -7.74 20.90
CA LEU A 168 -8.12 -6.82 21.43
C LEU A 168 -9.26 -7.55 22.20
N ILE A 169 -9.67 -8.73 21.72
CA ILE A 169 -10.72 -9.50 22.38
C ILE A 169 -10.30 -9.96 23.78
N ILE A 170 -9.03 -10.29 23.98
CA ILE A 170 -8.50 -10.73 25.27
C ILE A 170 -8.56 -9.56 26.26
N ASP A 171 -8.11 -8.38 25.84
CA ASP A 171 -8.14 -7.18 26.67
C ASP A 171 -9.56 -6.79 27.04
N ILE A 172 -10.49 -6.82 26.08
CA ILE A 172 -11.90 -6.50 26.31
C ILE A 172 -12.52 -7.51 27.31
N LYS A 173 -12.32 -8.81 27.11
CA LYS A 173 -12.85 -9.84 28.01
C LYS A 173 -12.30 -9.69 29.43
N SER A 174 -11.04 -9.35 29.57
CA SER A 174 -10.41 -9.09 30.87
C SER A 174 -11.03 -7.88 31.57
N LEU A 175 -11.19 -6.75 30.87
CA LEU A 175 -11.73 -5.51 31.43
C LEU A 175 -13.23 -5.58 31.76
N THR A 176 -13.96 -6.43 31.05
CA THR A 176 -15.42 -6.53 31.15
C THR A 176 -15.93 -7.79 31.87
N GLU A 177 -15.04 -8.54 32.51
CA GLU A 177 -15.39 -9.83 33.16
C GLU A 177 -16.07 -10.82 32.19
N GLY A 178 -15.64 -10.80 30.91
CA GLY A 178 -16.20 -11.65 29.86
C GLY A 178 -17.44 -11.10 29.14
N LEU A 179 -18.01 -9.98 29.59
CA LEU A 179 -19.29 -9.47 29.07
C LEU A 179 -19.15 -8.61 27.80
N GLY A 180 -17.98 -8.04 27.54
CA GLY A 180 -17.75 -7.19 26.37
C GLY A 180 -17.52 -7.96 25.08
N SER A 181 -17.83 -7.34 23.97
CA SER A 181 -17.54 -7.82 22.63
C SER A 181 -17.21 -6.64 21.70
N PHE A 182 -16.64 -6.96 20.53
CA PHE A 182 -16.48 -5.98 19.47
C PHE A 182 -16.69 -6.62 18.10
N GLU A 183 -17.02 -5.79 17.14
CA GLU A 183 -17.01 -6.10 15.70
C GLU A 183 -16.18 -5.05 14.97
N HIS A 184 -15.64 -5.40 13.81
CA HIS A 184 -14.85 -4.47 13.02
C HIS A 184 -15.04 -4.69 11.52
N GLU A 185 -14.87 -3.63 10.76
CA GLU A 185 -14.86 -3.64 9.30
C GLU A 185 -13.70 -2.81 8.79
N PHE A 186 -13.14 -3.18 7.62
CA PHE A 186 -12.11 -2.37 6.97
C PHE A 186 -12.72 -1.03 6.52
N GLU A 187 -12.03 0.06 6.87
CA GLU A 187 -12.46 1.41 6.49
C GLU A 187 -11.59 1.99 5.38
N ARG A 188 -10.28 2.05 5.61
CA ARG A 188 -9.33 2.65 4.67
C ARG A 188 -7.88 2.28 4.96
N MET A 189 -7.00 2.52 3.98
CA MET A 189 -5.55 2.55 4.20
C MET A 189 -5.13 3.94 4.67
N GLN A 190 -4.31 4.03 5.71
CA GLN A 190 -3.83 5.29 6.28
C GLN A 190 -2.31 5.26 6.44
N THR A 191 -1.66 6.43 6.27
CA THR A 191 -0.21 6.56 6.47
C THR A 191 0.16 6.35 7.93
N VAL A 192 1.16 5.51 8.18
CA VAL A 192 1.78 5.36 9.51
C VAL A 192 2.52 6.65 9.85
N GLN A 193 1.96 7.46 10.76
CA GLN A 193 2.50 8.78 11.08
C GLN A 193 3.78 8.71 11.93
N ASN A 194 3.88 7.73 12.82
CA ASN A 194 5.06 7.54 13.66
C ASN A 194 6.21 6.93 12.85
N LYS A 195 7.28 7.70 12.64
CA LYS A 195 8.47 7.27 11.88
C LYS A 195 9.20 6.08 12.52
N GLU A 196 9.28 6.03 13.84
CA GLU A 196 9.94 4.93 14.55
C GLU A 196 9.17 3.63 14.39
N LEU A 197 7.83 3.70 14.52
CA LEU A 197 6.95 2.57 14.25
C LEU A 197 7.05 2.12 12.79
N SER A 198 7.00 3.06 11.83
CA SER A 198 7.16 2.76 10.41
C SER A 198 8.47 2.02 10.14
N ASN A 199 9.60 2.52 10.65
CA ASN A 199 10.91 1.89 10.50
C ASN A 199 10.97 0.50 11.15
N SER A 200 10.38 0.34 12.33
CA SER A 200 10.29 -0.96 13.02
C SER A 200 9.48 -1.98 12.20
N LEU A 201 8.36 -1.58 11.62
CA LEU A 201 7.54 -2.45 10.77
C LEU A 201 8.28 -2.87 9.50
N ILE A 202 8.95 -1.92 8.84
CA ILE A 202 9.76 -2.19 7.64
C ILE A 202 10.90 -3.17 7.96
N SER A 203 11.63 -2.96 9.05
CA SER A 203 12.75 -3.83 9.43
C SER A 203 12.29 -5.25 9.80
N LYS A 204 11.16 -5.39 10.50
CA LYS A 204 10.57 -6.69 10.86
C LYS A 204 10.11 -7.47 9.61
N PHE A 205 9.54 -6.78 8.63
CA PHE A 205 9.11 -7.40 7.39
C PHE A 205 10.31 -7.90 6.57
N SER A 206 11.33 -7.05 6.38
CA SER A 206 12.54 -7.40 5.65
C SER A 206 13.29 -8.58 6.29
N SER A 207 13.28 -8.71 7.63
CA SER A 207 13.93 -9.82 8.34
C SER A 207 13.20 -11.16 8.23
N LYS A 208 11.89 -11.15 7.96
CA LYS A 208 11.12 -12.39 7.71
C LYS A 208 11.36 -12.94 6.31
N GLU A 209 11.40 -12.07 5.28
CA GLU A 209 11.67 -12.50 3.91
C GLU A 209 13.06 -13.11 3.71
N ASN A 210 14.05 -12.70 4.50
CA ASN A 210 15.40 -13.28 4.43
C ASN A 210 15.55 -14.67 5.09
N LYS A 211 14.47 -15.22 5.68
CA LYS A 211 14.46 -16.53 6.35
C LYS A 211 13.67 -17.61 5.59
N GLU A 212 12.97 -17.22 4.52
CA GLU A 212 12.32 -18.12 3.55
C GLU A 212 13.15 -18.21 2.25
#